data_f1c1e4e476496137b9872312213fd963
#
_entry.id   f1c1e4e476496137b9872312213fd963
#
_cell.length_a   1.000
_cell.length_b   1.000
_cell.length_c   1.000
_cell.angle_alpha   90.00
_cell.angle_beta   90.00
_cell.angle_gamma   90.00
#
_symmetry.space_group_name_H-M   'P 1'
#
loop_
_entity.id
_entity.type
_entity.pdbx_description
1 polymer ?
#
loop_
_entity_poly.entity_id
_entity_poly.type
_entity_poly.pdbx_seq_one_letter_code
_entity_poly.pdbx_strand_id
1 'polypeptide(L)'
;MKKFLLSFAVIMSTTLFTACNNDSNGSHEYVVPVSDGVYVVCSGNSRSTIPGSLTYYDYSSEKATQKAYSAANGGATLGMTVNDALRYGDKFYIVVDGENSVFVTNAKTLKLIQRIDLTSESMLGEADGVSPRRIAAYDNKIYVSTFGGYVAAIDTVTFSLNKKYKVGSYPEGVTISNGYMFVANSDYGKGNASISMIDLTTGTEQTLRNENIRNPQEIAVAGSDIYFLDFGQFGPAPDYAQEHAGVYKISGTSASDISVTPIIPNATAMACAGYKIYAYCSVYGSSDPVSYHVYNIQSGTSTEFKPEGITFPAAIGVDPLTENVFIAAYQSATNEYDWSTNGFVNVYSPSFQKIATFDCGVGPTRFAFNLGSEKIIY
;
A
#
# COMPACT_ATOMS: atom_id res chain seq x y z
N MET A 1 7.78 35.81 -3.71
CA MET A 1 8.39 34.51 -3.38
C MET A 1 8.39 33.69 -4.66
N LYS A 2 9.56 33.29 -5.14
CA LYS A 2 9.75 32.66 -6.46
C LYS A 2 9.37 31.18 -6.39
N LYS A 3 8.28 30.79 -7.09
CA LYS A 3 7.98 29.37 -7.33
C LYS A 3 9.00 28.84 -8.34
N PHE A 4 9.81 27.89 -7.90
CA PHE A 4 10.67 27.13 -8.80
C PHE A 4 9.80 26.07 -9.50
N LEU A 5 9.55 26.27 -10.78
CA LEU A 5 9.05 25.26 -11.69
C LEU A 5 10.25 24.35 -12.07
N LEU A 6 10.33 23.19 -11.45
CA LEU A 6 11.19 22.12 -11.98
C LEU A 6 10.34 21.26 -12.91
N SER A 7 10.61 21.40 -14.21
CA SER A 7 10.06 20.51 -15.23
C SER A 7 10.77 19.17 -15.15
N PHE A 8 10.10 18.13 -14.59
CA PHE A 8 10.52 16.74 -14.75
C PHE A 8 9.53 16.04 -15.68
N ALA A 9 10.02 15.60 -16.83
CA ALA A 9 9.29 14.76 -17.74
C ALA A 9 9.21 13.33 -17.17
N VAL A 10 8.14 13.04 -16.44
CA VAL A 10 7.74 11.67 -16.13
C VAL A 10 6.95 11.16 -17.33
N ILE A 11 7.54 10.23 -18.08
CA ILE A 11 6.82 9.49 -19.13
C ILE A 11 5.92 8.47 -18.40
N MET A 12 4.82 8.92 -17.85
CA MET A 12 3.63 8.10 -17.69
C MET A 12 2.91 8.13 -19.04
N SER A 13 2.53 6.97 -19.57
CA SER A 13 1.58 6.86 -20.67
C SER A 13 0.21 7.35 -20.17
N THR A 14 0.06 8.65 -20.02
CA THR A 14 -1.21 9.31 -19.83
C THR A 14 -1.86 9.39 -21.20
N THR A 15 -2.94 8.66 -21.40
CA THR A 15 -3.91 9.01 -22.44
C THR A 15 -4.36 10.43 -22.16
N LEU A 16 -3.81 11.37 -22.91
CA LEU A 16 -4.25 12.76 -22.96
C LEU A 16 -5.69 12.76 -23.51
N PHE A 17 -6.67 12.89 -22.64
CA PHE A 17 -8.01 13.29 -23.06
C PHE A 17 -7.93 14.76 -23.48
N THR A 18 -7.69 15.00 -24.75
CA THR A 18 -7.92 16.30 -25.36
C THR A 18 -9.43 16.47 -25.52
N ALA A 19 -10.07 17.18 -24.61
CA ALA A 19 -11.36 17.75 -24.88
C ALA A 19 -11.15 18.96 -25.80
N CYS A 20 -11.37 18.80 -27.11
CA CYS A 20 -11.44 19.89 -28.04
C CYS A 20 -12.76 20.67 -27.76
N ASN A 21 -12.69 21.77 -27.04
CA ASN A 21 -13.66 22.82 -27.13
C ASN A 21 -13.06 23.94 -28.00
N ASN A 22 -13.65 24.15 -29.17
CA ASN A 22 -13.33 25.26 -30.05
C ASN A 22 -14.00 26.53 -29.51
N ASP A 23 -13.35 27.18 -28.55
CA ASP A 23 -13.66 28.57 -28.21
C ASP A 23 -12.51 29.48 -28.62
N SER A 24 -12.87 30.51 -29.39
CA SER A 24 -11.96 31.43 -30.09
C SER A 24 -11.23 32.46 -29.20
N ASN A 25 -11.03 32.14 -27.93
CA ASN A 25 -10.16 32.88 -27.00
C ASN A 25 -9.13 31.90 -26.42
N GLY A 26 -7.99 31.84 -27.00
CA GLY A 26 -6.81 31.00 -26.81
C GLY A 26 -6.36 30.58 -25.41
N SER A 27 -7.25 30.25 -24.47
CA SER A 27 -6.89 29.62 -23.21
C SER A 27 -6.88 28.10 -23.37
N HIS A 28 -5.74 27.48 -23.15
CA HIS A 28 -5.62 26.03 -23.11
C HIS A 28 -5.73 25.54 -21.66
N GLU A 29 -6.66 24.61 -21.41
CA GLU A 29 -6.83 23.98 -20.11
C GLU A 29 -6.07 22.66 -20.10
N TYR A 30 -5.18 22.51 -19.11
CA TYR A 30 -4.42 21.27 -18.86
C TYR A 30 -4.77 20.73 -17.49
N VAL A 31 -4.96 19.41 -17.39
CA VAL A 31 -5.14 18.70 -16.12
C VAL A 31 -3.81 18.04 -15.77
N VAL A 32 -3.21 18.45 -14.65
CA VAL A 32 -1.96 17.87 -14.17
C VAL A 32 -2.20 17.10 -12.87
N PRO A 33 -1.53 15.96 -12.69
CA PRO A 33 -1.59 15.24 -11.42
C PRO A 33 -0.87 16.06 -10.34
N VAL A 34 -1.44 16.06 -9.14
CA VAL A 34 -0.86 16.70 -7.95
C VAL A 34 -0.90 15.74 -6.78
N SER A 35 0.07 15.86 -5.88
CA SER A 35 0.06 15.18 -4.59
C SER A 35 -0.17 16.23 -3.50
N ASP A 36 -1.35 16.16 -2.86
CA ASP A 36 -1.77 17.15 -1.87
C ASP A 36 -1.27 16.80 -0.46
N GLY A 37 -0.88 15.55 -0.23
CA GLY A 37 -0.46 15.05 1.07
C GLY A 37 -0.47 13.53 1.15
N VAL A 38 -0.30 13.02 2.36
CA VAL A 38 -0.26 11.57 2.61
C VAL A 38 -1.05 11.22 3.87
N TYR A 39 -1.78 10.12 3.80
CA TYR A 39 -2.37 9.47 4.97
C TYR A 39 -1.43 8.39 5.48
N VAL A 40 -1.11 8.44 6.77
CA VAL A 40 -0.47 7.33 7.50
C VAL A 40 -1.58 6.46 8.06
N VAL A 41 -1.65 5.23 7.59
CA VAL A 41 -2.56 4.22 8.11
C VAL A 41 -1.95 3.65 9.37
N CYS A 42 -2.64 3.80 10.49
CA CYS A 42 -2.21 3.33 11.81
C CYS A 42 -3.17 2.23 12.27
N SER A 43 -2.67 1.01 12.39
CA SER A 43 -3.49 -0.16 12.74
C SER A 43 -4.06 -0.11 14.14
N GLY A 44 -3.49 0.71 15.03
CA GLY A 44 -3.76 0.66 16.44
C GLY A 44 -3.03 -0.53 17.09
N ASN A 45 -3.53 -0.97 18.24
CA ASN A 45 -3.05 -2.16 18.93
C ASN A 45 -4.22 -2.91 19.56
N SER A 46 -4.61 -4.03 18.97
CA SER A 46 -5.75 -4.83 19.43
C SER A 46 -5.53 -5.44 20.82
N ARG A 47 -4.29 -5.79 21.19
CA ARG A 47 -3.96 -6.33 22.51
C ARG A 47 -4.13 -5.29 23.62
N SER A 48 -3.88 -4.02 23.31
CA SER A 48 -4.03 -2.88 24.23
C SER A 48 -5.35 -2.14 24.02
N THR A 49 -6.27 -2.67 23.19
CA THR A 49 -7.58 -2.07 22.86
C THR A 49 -7.48 -0.64 22.32
N ILE A 50 -6.38 -0.34 21.59
CA ILE A 50 -6.18 0.95 20.95
C ILE A 50 -6.71 0.85 19.51
N PRO A 51 -7.77 1.61 19.15
CA PRO A 51 -8.31 1.56 17.78
C PRO A 51 -7.33 2.12 16.76
N GLY A 52 -7.46 1.62 15.53
CA GLY A 52 -6.73 2.16 14.40
C GLY A 52 -7.19 3.58 14.03
N SER A 53 -6.36 4.27 13.30
CA SER A 53 -6.61 5.66 12.92
C SER A 53 -5.92 6.03 11.60
N LEU A 54 -6.23 7.22 11.09
CA LEU A 54 -5.50 7.86 10.01
C LEU A 54 -4.85 9.14 10.53
N THR A 55 -3.58 9.36 10.19
CA THR A 55 -2.93 10.67 10.33
C THR A 55 -2.75 11.26 8.94
N TYR A 56 -3.24 12.48 8.69
CA TYR A 56 -3.06 13.17 7.43
C TYR A 56 -1.96 14.22 7.54
N TYR A 57 -0.97 14.15 6.67
CA TYR A 57 0.06 15.19 6.53
C TYR A 57 -0.19 15.95 5.23
N ASP A 58 -0.50 17.24 5.38
CA ASP A 58 -0.79 18.17 4.29
C ASP A 58 0.51 18.83 3.82
N TYR A 59 0.82 18.72 2.53
CA TYR A 59 2.09 19.23 1.98
C TYR A 59 2.13 20.75 1.87
N SER A 60 0.98 21.40 1.73
CA SER A 60 0.91 22.86 1.56
C SER A 60 1.14 23.60 2.87
N SER A 61 0.60 23.07 3.95
CA SER A 61 0.71 23.66 5.29
C SER A 61 1.83 23.05 6.14
N GLU A 62 2.39 21.92 5.70
CA GLU A 62 3.39 21.12 6.44
C GLU A 62 2.91 20.68 7.83
N LYS A 63 1.60 20.40 7.95
CA LYS A 63 0.97 20.01 9.23
C LYS A 63 0.38 18.62 9.17
N ALA A 64 0.55 17.89 10.28
CA ALA A 64 -0.10 16.60 10.50
C ALA A 64 -1.37 16.76 11.34
N THR A 65 -2.46 16.14 10.88
CA THR A 65 -3.71 16.01 11.63
C THR A 65 -3.87 14.55 12.05
N GLN A 66 -3.72 14.27 13.33
CA GLN A 66 -3.92 12.94 13.88
C GLN A 66 -5.42 12.62 13.97
N LYS A 67 -5.77 11.31 13.90
CA LYS A 67 -7.15 10.83 13.94
C LYS A 67 -8.06 11.56 12.93
N ALA A 68 -7.55 11.81 11.72
CA ALA A 68 -8.22 12.63 10.70
C ALA A 68 -9.64 12.15 10.38
N TYR A 69 -9.89 10.81 10.32
CA TYR A 69 -11.23 10.28 10.14
C TYR A 69 -12.16 10.65 11.30
N SER A 70 -11.70 10.46 12.53
CA SER A 70 -12.48 10.77 13.74
C SER A 70 -12.84 12.25 13.82
N ALA A 71 -11.89 13.13 13.50
CA ALA A 71 -12.11 14.57 13.45
C ALA A 71 -13.18 14.96 12.43
N ALA A 72 -13.20 14.32 11.26
CA ALA A 72 -14.18 14.58 10.21
C ALA A 72 -15.58 14.00 10.53
N ASN A 73 -15.68 12.99 11.42
CA ASN A 73 -16.89 12.21 11.67
C ASN A 73 -17.39 12.28 13.13
N GLY A 74 -17.24 13.45 13.78
CA GLY A 74 -17.81 13.71 15.09
C GLY A 74 -17.29 12.84 16.24
N GLY A 75 -16.03 12.39 16.13
CA GLY A 75 -15.38 11.55 17.13
C GLY A 75 -15.52 10.04 16.87
N ALA A 76 -16.20 9.61 15.81
CA ALA A 76 -16.34 8.19 15.47
C ALA A 76 -14.96 7.55 15.19
N THR A 77 -14.80 6.29 15.60
CA THR A 77 -13.58 5.52 15.37
C THR A 77 -13.72 4.59 14.16
N LEU A 78 -12.61 4.17 13.59
CA LEU A 78 -12.58 3.18 12.50
C LEU A 78 -12.72 1.73 13.03
N GLY A 79 -12.46 1.50 14.33
CA GLY A 79 -12.35 0.16 14.89
C GLY A 79 -10.90 -0.33 14.97
N MET A 80 -10.72 -1.63 15.17
CA MET A 80 -9.40 -2.23 15.36
C MET A 80 -8.78 -2.63 14.04
N THR A 81 -7.45 -2.58 13.97
CA THR A 81 -6.65 -3.12 12.87
C THR A 81 -7.03 -2.53 11.52
N VAL A 82 -6.79 -1.22 11.37
CA VAL A 82 -6.87 -0.57 10.05
C VAL A 82 -5.67 -1.05 9.22
N ASN A 83 -5.94 -1.75 8.13
CA ASN A 83 -4.91 -2.44 7.35
C ASN A 83 -4.40 -1.68 6.14
N ASP A 84 -5.30 -0.97 5.47
CA ASP A 84 -4.96 -0.32 4.21
C ASP A 84 -5.91 0.84 3.90
N ALA A 85 -5.50 1.73 3.02
CA ALA A 85 -6.35 2.79 2.50
C ALA A 85 -5.93 3.20 1.09
N LEU A 86 -6.89 3.68 0.30
CA LEU A 86 -6.68 4.06 -1.09
C LEU A 86 -7.59 5.24 -1.47
N ARG A 87 -7.04 6.26 -2.11
CA ARG A 87 -7.83 7.25 -2.85
C ARG A 87 -8.09 6.75 -4.28
N TYR A 88 -9.37 6.76 -4.67
CA TYR A 88 -9.76 6.50 -6.04
C TYR A 88 -10.90 7.43 -6.46
N GLY A 89 -10.64 8.29 -7.42
CA GLY A 89 -11.54 9.36 -7.82
C GLY A 89 -11.82 10.36 -6.69
N ASP A 90 -13.09 10.60 -6.43
CA ASP A 90 -13.59 11.50 -5.39
C ASP A 90 -13.80 10.81 -4.02
N LYS A 91 -13.40 9.55 -3.91
CA LYS A 91 -13.57 8.73 -2.70
C LYS A 91 -12.24 8.29 -2.12
N PHE A 92 -12.27 8.10 -0.81
CA PHE A 92 -11.17 7.50 -0.07
C PHE A 92 -11.70 6.28 0.67
N TYR A 93 -11.06 5.13 0.46
CA TYR A 93 -11.47 3.83 0.94
C TYR A 93 -10.52 3.39 2.04
N ILE A 94 -11.05 2.87 3.16
CA ILE A 94 -10.27 2.46 4.34
C ILE A 94 -10.67 1.03 4.67
N VAL A 95 -9.70 0.13 4.65
CA VAL A 95 -9.89 -1.30 4.95
C VAL A 95 -9.65 -1.53 6.43
N VAL A 96 -10.65 -2.08 7.12
CA VAL A 96 -10.62 -2.30 8.57
C VAL A 96 -10.90 -3.77 8.86
N ASP A 97 -9.88 -4.49 9.28
CA ASP A 97 -9.91 -5.94 9.58
C ASP A 97 -10.89 -6.24 10.74
N GLY A 98 -10.69 -5.60 11.89
CA GLY A 98 -11.51 -5.86 13.08
C GLY A 98 -13.00 -5.55 12.91
N GLU A 99 -13.36 -4.83 11.86
CA GLU A 99 -14.74 -4.51 11.49
C GLU A 99 -15.24 -5.29 10.28
N ASN A 100 -14.41 -6.14 9.68
CA ASN A 100 -14.69 -6.85 8.42
C ASN A 100 -15.25 -5.93 7.33
N SER A 101 -14.78 -4.70 7.27
CA SER A 101 -15.45 -3.65 6.50
C SER A 101 -14.48 -2.79 5.69
N VAL A 102 -15.04 -2.17 4.65
CA VAL A 102 -14.44 -1.03 3.95
C VAL A 102 -15.27 0.21 4.26
N PHE A 103 -14.64 1.24 4.81
CA PHE A 103 -15.23 2.54 5.01
C PHE A 103 -14.98 3.40 3.78
N VAL A 104 -16.05 3.88 3.15
CA VAL A 104 -15.99 4.75 1.99
C VAL A 104 -16.25 6.18 2.46
N THR A 105 -15.31 7.07 2.22
CA THR A 105 -15.40 8.47 2.60
C THR A 105 -15.23 9.39 1.39
N ASN A 106 -15.64 10.64 1.52
CA ASN A 106 -15.29 11.65 0.55
C ASN A 106 -13.78 11.95 0.62
N ALA A 107 -13.09 11.95 -0.52
CA ALA A 107 -11.62 12.07 -0.56
C ALA A 107 -11.07 13.41 -0.04
N LYS A 108 -11.89 14.50 -0.10
CA LYS A 108 -11.48 15.83 0.36
C LYS A 108 -11.79 16.09 1.83
N THR A 109 -12.93 15.57 2.31
CA THR A 109 -13.44 15.89 3.65
C THR A 109 -13.33 14.75 4.66
N LEU A 110 -13.02 13.55 4.21
CA LEU A 110 -13.06 12.29 4.97
C LEU A 110 -14.41 11.97 5.63
N LYS A 111 -15.48 12.71 5.30
CA LYS A 111 -16.82 12.39 5.79
C LYS A 111 -17.27 11.04 5.25
N LEU A 112 -17.77 10.19 6.13
CA LEU A 112 -18.29 8.87 5.80
C LEU A 112 -19.45 8.99 4.81
N ILE A 113 -19.36 8.23 3.71
CA ILE A 113 -20.41 8.04 2.72
C ILE A 113 -21.14 6.73 2.98
N GLN A 114 -20.37 5.63 3.14
CA GLN A 114 -20.87 4.28 3.28
C GLN A 114 -19.88 3.41 4.07
N ARG A 115 -20.40 2.50 4.88
CA ARG A 115 -19.66 1.35 5.41
C ARG A 115 -20.12 0.10 4.66
N ILE A 116 -19.19 -0.63 4.06
CA ILE A 116 -19.43 -1.86 3.33
C ILE A 116 -19.00 -3.01 4.25
N ASP A 117 -19.96 -3.76 4.77
CA ASP A 117 -19.71 -4.97 5.54
C ASP A 117 -19.49 -6.15 4.58
N LEU A 118 -18.26 -6.64 4.52
CA LEU A 118 -17.86 -7.72 3.60
C LEU A 118 -18.42 -9.08 4.01
N THR A 119 -18.81 -9.25 5.26
CA THR A 119 -19.42 -10.51 5.77
C THR A 119 -20.92 -10.60 5.52
N SER A 120 -21.55 -9.53 5.04
CA SER A 120 -22.98 -9.58 4.70
C SER A 120 -23.26 -10.55 3.55
N GLU A 121 -24.47 -11.12 3.52
CA GLU A 121 -24.92 -12.06 2.47
C GLU A 121 -24.91 -11.43 1.07
N SER A 122 -25.14 -10.12 0.97
CA SER A 122 -25.08 -9.37 -0.29
C SER A 122 -23.67 -9.12 -0.79
N MET A 123 -22.65 -9.40 0.02
CA MET A 123 -21.24 -9.28 -0.28
C MET A 123 -20.59 -10.67 -0.38
N LEU A 124 -19.61 -10.98 0.46
CA LEU A 124 -18.90 -12.26 0.42
C LEU A 124 -19.53 -13.34 1.33
N GLY A 125 -20.27 -12.92 2.38
CA GLY A 125 -20.79 -13.80 3.42
C GLY A 125 -19.80 -13.98 4.59
N GLU A 126 -20.31 -14.53 5.70
CA GLU A 126 -19.57 -14.61 6.99
C GLU A 126 -18.20 -15.30 6.90
N ALA A 127 -18.08 -16.37 6.09
CA ALA A 127 -16.83 -17.13 6.00
C ALA A 127 -15.80 -16.48 5.07
N ASP A 128 -16.27 -15.89 3.97
CA ASP A 128 -15.43 -15.42 2.87
C ASP A 128 -15.02 -13.95 3.03
N GLY A 129 -15.83 -13.15 3.77
CA GLY A 129 -15.65 -11.71 3.95
C GLY A 129 -14.79 -11.30 5.16
N VAL A 130 -14.24 -12.26 5.89
CA VAL A 130 -13.50 -12.01 7.13
C VAL A 130 -12.11 -11.43 6.90
N SER A 131 -11.68 -10.58 7.82
CA SER A 131 -10.33 -10.04 7.89
C SER A 131 -9.84 -9.46 6.55
N PRO A 132 -10.45 -8.37 6.06
CA PRO A 132 -10.00 -7.70 4.84
C PRO A 132 -8.58 -7.13 5.02
N ARG A 133 -7.76 -7.30 3.96
CA ARG A 133 -6.32 -7.03 4.05
C ARG A 133 -5.89 -5.82 3.24
N ARG A 134 -5.93 -5.92 1.93
CA ARG A 134 -5.40 -4.91 1.01
C ARG A 134 -6.43 -4.50 -0.02
N ILE A 135 -6.21 -3.33 -0.61
CA ILE A 135 -7.12 -2.75 -1.57
C ILE A 135 -6.36 -2.27 -2.82
N ALA A 136 -6.93 -2.53 -3.98
CA ALA A 136 -6.54 -1.93 -5.25
C ALA A 136 -7.78 -1.34 -5.94
N ALA A 137 -7.59 -0.50 -6.94
CA ALA A 137 -8.68 0.05 -7.74
C ALA A 137 -8.38 -0.03 -9.23
N TYR A 138 -9.39 -0.38 -10.01
CA TYR A 138 -9.31 -0.46 -11.46
C TYR A 138 -10.72 -0.45 -12.07
N ASP A 139 -10.90 0.22 -13.19
CA ASP A 139 -12.12 0.22 -14.00
C ASP A 139 -13.41 0.42 -13.17
N ASN A 140 -13.48 1.53 -12.44
CA ASN A 140 -14.59 1.90 -11.55
C ASN A 140 -14.95 0.87 -10.47
N LYS A 141 -13.99 0.07 -10.07
CA LYS A 141 -14.13 -0.92 -8.99
C LYS A 141 -12.98 -0.82 -8.02
N ILE A 142 -13.25 -1.16 -6.77
CA ILE A 142 -12.24 -1.50 -5.79
C ILE A 142 -12.17 -3.02 -5.64
N TYR A 143 -10.98 -3.52 -5.38
CA TYR A 143 -10.67 -4.93 -5.21
C TYR A 143 -10.07 -5.13 -3.82
N VAL A 144 -10.73 -5.90 -2.98
CA VAL A 144 -10.35 -6.08 -1.57
C VAL A 144 -10.09 -7.54 -1.29
N SER A 145 -8.86 -7.87 -0.87
CA SER A 145 -8.51 -9.21 -0.43
C SER A 145 -9.00 -9.49 0.98
N THR A 146 -9.42 -10.73 1.25
CA THR A 146 -9.94 -11.16 2.57
C THR A 146 -9.32 -12.50 2.96
N PHE A 147 -9.07 -12.72 4.25
CA PHE A 147 -8.53 -14.00 4.73
C PHE A 147 -9.44 -15.20 4.48
N GLY A 148 -10.71 -14.97 4.11
CA GLY A 148 -11.61 -16.01 3.62
C GLY A 148 -11.19 -16.65 2.30
N GLY A 149 -10.10 -16.20 1.66
CA GLY A 149 -9.57 -16.76 0.41
C GLY A 149 -10.22 -16.16 -0.84
N TYR A 150 -10.67 -14.92 -0.76
CA TYR A 150 -11.33 -14.22 -1.87
C TYR A 150 -10.79 -12.80 -2.06
N VAL A 151 -11.02 -12.29 -3.26
CA VAL A 151 -10.98 -10.87 -3.57
C VAL A 151 -12.37 -10.42 -4.00
N ALA A 152 -12.92 -9.42 -3.30
CA ALA A 152 -14.18 -8.76 -3.65
C ALA A 152 -13.93 -7.65 -4.66
N ALA A 153 -14.55 -7.70 -5.84
CA ALA A 153 -14.64 -6.56 -6.75
C ALA A 153 -15.96 -5.81 -6.48
N ILE A 154 -15.87 -4.57 -6.03
CA ILE A 154 -16.98 -3.74 -5.56
C ILE A 154 -17.09 -2.51 -6.45
N ASP A 155 -18.28 -2.26 -6.97
CA ASP A 155 -18.56 -1.09 -7.78
C ASP A 155 -18.44 0.21 -6.96
N THR A 156 -17.77 1.24 -7.49
CA THR A 156 -17.48 2.48 -6.77
C THR A 156 -18.63 3.47 -6.71
N VAL A 157 -19.71 3.23 -7.43
CA VAL A 157 -20.91 4.06 -7.47
C VAL A 157 -22.04 3.48 -6.61
N THR A 158 -22.32 2.18 -6.83
CA THR A 158 -23.42 1.49 -6.15
C THR A 158 -23.00 0.83 -4.84
N PHE A 159 -21.68 0.66 -4.62
CA PHE A 159 -21.08 -0.06 -3.49
C PHE A 159 -21.55 -1.53 -3.36
N SER A 160 -22.06 -2.09 -4.44
CA SER A 160 -22.47 -3.48 -4.51
C SER A 160 -21.35 -4.40 -4.98
N LEU A 161 -21.39 -5.65 -4.59
CA LEU A 161 -20.49 -6.68 -5.08
C LEU A 161 -20.74 -6.89 -6.58
N ASN A 162 -19.71 -6.65 -7.40
CA ASN A 162 -19.75 -6.92 -8.83
C ASN A 162 -19.36 -8.37 -9.11
N LYS A 163 -18.26 -8.83 -8.48
CA LYS A 163 -17.75 -10.19 -8.62
C LYS A 163 -16.90 -10.58 -7.43
N LYS A 164 -16.90 -11.83 -7.05
CA LYS A 164 -15.93 -12.42 -6.13
C LYS A 164 -14.99 -13.36 -6.87
N TYR A 165 -13.71 -13.25 -6.60
CA TYR A 165 -12.66 -14.09 -7.15
C TYR A 165 -12.13 -14.98 -6.04
N LYS A 166 -12.24 -16.30 -6.22
CA LYS A 166 -11.57 -17.23 -5.32
C LYS A 166 -10.08 -17.22 -5.64
N VAL A 167 -9.25 -17.14 -4.60
CA VAL A 167 -7.78 -17.14 -4.70
C VAL A 167 -7.18 -18.13 -3.71
N GLY A 168 -5.87 -18.09 -3.49
CA GLY A 168 -5.23 -18.96 -2.51
C GLY A 168 -5.57 -18.61 -1.05
N SER A 169 -4.96 -19.35 -0.13
CA SER A 169 -5.17 -19.17 1.32
C SER A 169 -4.53 -17.90 1.84
N TYR A 170 -5.23 -17.19 2.73
CA TYR A 170 -4.75 -15.98 3.39
C TYR A 170 -4.18 -14.95 2.41
N PRO A 171 -5.00 -14.45 1.45
CA PRO A 171 -4.56 -13.43 0.52
C PRO A 171 -4.28 -12.12 1.24
N GLU A 172 -3.14 -11.53 0.91
CA GLU A 172 -2.63 -10.26 1.40
C GLU A 172 -2.63 -9.23 0.26
N GLY A 173 -1.47 -8.86 -0.26
CA GLY A 173 -1.30 -7.85 -1.30
C GLY A 173 -2.11 -8.13 -2.56
N VAL A 174 -2.75 -7.08 -3.09
CA VAL A 174 -3.46 -7.11 -4.36
C VAL A 174 -3.02 -5.92 -5.21
N THR A 175 -2.72 -6.17 -6.48
CA THR A 175 -2.40 -5.12 -7.47
C THR A 175 -3.01 -5.47 -8.82
N ILE A 176 -3.23 -4.44 -9.65
CA ILE A 176 -3.78 -4.63 -10.99
C ILE A 176 -2.89 -3.92 -12.00
N SER A 177 -2.54 -4.64 -13.05
CA SER A 177 -1.74 -4.11 -14.16
C SER A 177 -2.18 -4.75 -15.47
N ASN A 178 -2.34 -3.94 -16.51
CA ASN A 178 -2.68 -4.39 -17.87
C ASN A 178 -3.89 -5.35 -17.95
N GLY A 179 -4.91 -5.12 -17.12
CA GLY A 179 -6.11 -5.95 -17.09
C GLY A 179 -5.97 -7.28 -16.32
N TYR A 180 -4.83 -7.52 -15.69
CA TYR A 180 -4.59 -8.65 -14.81
C TYR A 180 -4.57 -8.20 -13.35
N MET A 181 -5.21 -8.96 -12.49
CA MET A 181 -5.11 -8.85 -11.05
C MET A 181 -4.10 -9.87 -10.52
N PHE A 182 -3.19 -9.39 -9.68
CA PHE A 182 -2.19 -10.21 -8.99
C PHE A 182 -2.46 -10.19 -7.50
N VAL A 183 -2.47 -11.38 -6.87
CA VAL A 183 -2.77 -11.53 -5.44
C VAL A 183 -1.70 -12.36 -4.77
N ALA A 184 -1.12 -11.84 -3.72
CA ALA A 184 -0.17 -12.53 -2.85
C ALA A 184 -0.94 -13.39 -1.84
N ASN A 185 -0.88 -14.71 -1.98
CA ASN A 185 -1.52 -15.65 -1.07
C ASN A 185 -0.49 -16.20 -0.09
N SER A 186 -0.48 -15.67 1.13
CA SER A 186 0.56 -15.93 2.11
C SER A 186 0.50 -17.32 2.73
N ASP A 187 -0.67 -17.94 2.74
CA ASP A 187 -0.95 -19.17 3.47
C ASP A 187 -0.44 -19.13 4.93
N TYR A 188 -0.19 -17.94 5.45
CA TYR A 188 0.43 -17.75 6.77
C TYR A 188 1.78 -18.48 6.92
N GLY A 189 2.53 -18.68 5.83
CA GLY A 189 3.78 -19.43 5.81
C GLY A 189 3.64 -20.94 6.06
N LYS A 190 2.44 -21.52 5.85
CA LYS A 190 2.16 -22.95 6.12
C LYS A 190 2.54 -23.91 4.99
N GLY A 191 3.09 -23.39 3.89
CA GLY A 191 3.67 -24.21 2.81
C GLY A 191 2.84 -24.31 1.53
N ASN A 192 1.64 -23.67 1.44
CA ASN A 192 0.83 -23.61 0.23
C ASN A 192 0.76 -22.20 -0.38
N ALA A 193 1.71 -21.34 -0.05
CA ALA A 193 1.78 -19.98 -0.57
C ALA A 193 1.82 -19.96 -2.12
N SER A 194 1.30 -18.89 -2.70
CA SER A 194 1.24 -18.72 -4.15
C SER A 194 1.01 -17.26 -4.53
N ILE A 195 1.20 -16.96 -5.81
CA ILE A 195 0.67 -15.72 -6.41
C ILE A 195 -0.45 -16.13 -7.39
N SER A 196 -1.64 -15.59 -7.20
CA SER A 196 -2.72 -15.69 -8.20
C SER A 196 -2.54 -14.59 -9.24
N MET A 197 -2.59 -14.96 -10.53
CA MET A 197 -2.66 -14.04 -11.66
C MET A 197 -4.00 -14.28 -12.36
N ILE A 198 -4.88 -13.27 -12.35
CA ILE A 198 -6.24 -13.39 -12.83
C ILE A 198 -6.48 -12.40 -13.97
N ASP A 199 -6.85 -12.89 -15.14
CA ASP A 199 -7.35 -12.07 -16.24
C ASP A 199 -8.74 -11.52 -15.87
N LEU A 200 -8.85 -10.21 -15.73
CA LEU A 200 -10.09 -9.55 -15.31
C LEU A 200 -11.18 -9.59 -16.39
N THR A 201 -10.82 -9.82 -17.66
CA THR A 201 -11.76 -9.92 -18.77
C THR A 201 -12.44 -11.30 -18.79
N THR A 202 -11.65 -12.36 -18.65
CA THR A 202 -12.16 -13.74 -18.71
C THR A 202 -12.49 -14.28 -17.32
N GLY A 203 -11.82 -13.81 -16.28
CA GLY A 203 -11.87 -14.35 -14.94
C GLY A 203 -11.02 -15.60 -14.75
N THR A 204 -10.18 -15.95 -15.73
CA THR A 204 -9.31 -17.12 -15.65
C THR A 204 -8.13 -16.84 -14.72
N GLU A 205 -7.88 -17.76 -13.79
CA GLU A 205 -6.74 -17.70 -12.87
C GLU A 205 -5.61 -18.63 -13.34
N GLN A 206 -4.39 -18.13 -13.18
CA GLN A 206 -3.15 -18.91 -13.14
C GLN A 206 -2.55 -18.79 -11.74
N THR A 207 -2.29 -19.93 -11.12
CA THR A 207 -1.66 -19.97 -9.78
C THR A 207 -0.15 -20.20 -9.94
N LEU A 208 0.64 -19.19 -9.60
CA LEU A 208 2.11 -19.26 -9.65
C LEU A 208 2.65 -19.82 -8.33
N ARG A 209 3.45 -20.88 -8.40
CA ARG A 209 4.09 -21.53 -7.25
C ARG A 209 5.57 -21.74 -7.52
N ASN A 210 6.39 -21.50 -6.50
CA ASN A 210 7.83 -21.74 -6.53
C ASN A 210 8.33 -21.89 -5.08
N GLU A 211 9.43 -22.55 -4.87
CA GLU A 211 10.04 -22.73 -3.54
C GLU A 211 10.41 -21.40 -2.85
N ASN A 212 10.58 -20.33 -3.62
CA ASN A 212 10.84 -18.97 -3.12
C ASN A 212 9.58 -18.13 -2.92
N ILE A 213 8.39 -18.70 -3.06
CA ILE A 213 7.12 -18.10 -2.66
C ILE A 213 6.65 -18.81 -1.39
N ARG A 214 6.89 -18.21 -0.21
CA ARG A 214 6.68 -18.84 1.10
C ARG A 214 5.60 -18.17 1.94
N ASN A 215 5.63 -16.83 1.96
CA ASN A 215 4.72 -16.01 2.77
C ASN A 215 4.61 -14.60 2.15
N PRO A 216 4.13 -14.49 0.89
CA PRO A 216 4.09 -13.22 0.18
C PRO A 216 3.05 -12.27 0.82
N GLN A 217 3.47 -11.03 1.07
CA GLN A 217 2.68 -10.01 1.79
C GLN A 217 2.29 -8.83 0.92
N GLU A 218 3.21 -8.34 0.10
CA GLU A 218 3.03 -7.21 -0.80
C GLU A 218 3.35 -7.62 -2.22
N ILE A 219 2.70 -6.96 -3.19
CA ILE A 219 2.92 -7.27 -4.59
C ILE A 219 2.87 -5.98 -5.43
N ALA A 220 3.78 -5.85 -6.37
CA ALA A 220 3.84 -4.76 -7.33
C ALA A 220 4.18 -5.30 -8.71
N VAL A 221 3.72 -4.60 -9.75
CA VAL A 221 4.04 -4.93 -11.14
C VAL A 221 4.68 -3.72 -11.80
N ALA A 222 5.81 -3.94 -12.47
CA ALA A 222 6.49 -2.92 -13.26
C ALA A 222 6.96 -3.53 -14.59
N GLY A 223 6.43 -2.97 -15.68
CA GLY A 223 6.60 -3.58 -17.01
C GLY A 223 5.90 -4.94 -17.08
N SER A 224 6.65 -5.98 -17.45
CA SER A 224 6.19 -7.38 -17.47
C SER A 224 6.58 -8.17 -16.23
N ASP A 225 7.34 -7.59 -15.32
CA ASP A 225 7.88 -8.27 -14.15
C ASP A 225 6.99 -8.05 -12.92
N ILE A 226 6.84 -9.09 -12.10
CA ILE A 226 6.14 -9.08 -10.83
C ILE A 226 7.18 -9.03 -9.72
N TYR A 227 6.99 -8.13 -8.77
CA TYR A 227 7.81 -7.99 -7.58
C TYR A 227 6.94 -8.23 -6.35
N PHE A 228 7.44 -8.97 -5.38
CA PHE A 228 6.71 -9.21 -4.15
C PHE A 228 7.63 -9.22 -2.93
N LEU A 229 7.10 -8.75 -1.82
CA LEU A 229 7.71 -8.91 -0.50
C LEU A 229 7.26 -10.25 0.06
N ASP A 230 8.21 -11.08 0.43
CA ASP A 230 7.96 -12.34 1.11
C ASP A 230 8.50 -12.27 2.56
N PHE A 231 7.69 -12.63 3.54
CA PHE A 231 8.12 -12.68 4.93
C PHE A 231 8.88 -13.97 5.25
N GLY A 232 9.00 -14.89 4.29
CA GLY A 232 9.70 -16.15 4.48
C GLY A 232 9.02 -17.05 5.49
N GLN A 233 9.81 -17.66 6.34
CA GLN A 233 9.37 -18.59 7.37
C GLN A 233 9.86 -18.14 8.74
N PHE A 234 9.12 -18.52 9.77
CA PHE A 234 9.54 -18.32 11.16
C PHE A 234 9.95 -19.67 11.74
N GLY A 235 11.13 -19.70 12.34
CA GLY A 235 11.68 -20.85 13.04
C GLY A 235 10.84 -21.24 14.26
N PRO A 236 11.18 -22.35 14.91
CA PRO A 236 10.49 -22.81 16.11
C PRO A 236 10.72 -21.89 17.31
N ALA A 237 9.83 -22.02 18.31
CA ALA A 237 10.06 -21.39 19.61
C ALA A 237 11.39 -21.88 20.24
N PRO A 238 12.05 -21.05 21.08
CA PRO A 238 11.62 -19.74 21.54
C PRO A 238 11.99 -18.58 20.62
N ASP A 239 12.90 -18.76 19.67
CA ASP A 239 13.54 -17.64 18.97
C ASP A 239 12.70 -17.10 17.82
N TYR A 240 11.88 -17.97 17.19
CA TYR A 240 11.05 -17.61 16.04
C TYR A 240 11.81 -16.83 14.96
N ALA A 241 13.12 -17.12 14.78
CA ALA A 241 13.96 -16.43 13.82
C ALA A 241 13.32 -16.45 12.42
N GLN A 242 13.26 -15.30 11.79
CA GLN A 242 12.70 -15.15 10.45
C GLN A 242 13.78 -15.48 9.42
N GLU A 243 13.47 -16.38 8.51
CA GLU A 243 14.38 -16.82 7.44
C GLU A 243 13.74 -16.61 6.07
N HIS A 244 14.58 -16.39 5.06
CA HIS A 244 14.17 -16.23 3.66
C HIS A 244 13.24 -15.03 3.38
N ALA A 245 13.17 -14.06 4.31
CA ALA A 245 12.50 -12.81 4.03
C ALA A 245 13.22 -12.05 2.90
N GLY A 246 12.48 -11.29 2.12
CA GLY A 246 13.08 -10.48 1.05
C GLY A 246 12.09 -9.95 0.04
N VAL A 247 12.59 -9.08 -0.84
CA VAL A 247 11.89 -8.74 -2.07
C VAL A 247 12.40 -9.64 -3.18
N TYR A 248 11.45 -10.25 -3.87
CA TYR A 248 11.69 -11.18 -4.96
C TYR A 248 11.11 -10.65 -6.26
N LYS A 249 11.72 -11.07 -7.37
CA LYS A 249 11.23 -10.83 -8.72
C LYS A 249 10.74 -12.15 -9.33
N ILE A 250 9.56 -12.13 -9.92
CA ILE A 250 9.06 -13.19 -10.80
C ILE A 250 9.26 -12.77 -12.25
N SER A 251 9.93 -13.61 -13.01
CA SER A 251 10.04 -13.51 -14.47
C SER A 251 9.34 -14.71 -15.11
N GLY A 252 8.71 -14.50 -16.26
CA GLY A 252 7.83 -15.47 -16.90
C GLY A 252 6.36 -15.25 -16.54
N THR A 253 5.46 -15.67 -17.41
CA THR A 253 4.01 -15.44 -17.32
C THR A 253 3.18 -16.72 -17.29
N SER A 254 3.83 -17.86 -17.36
CA SER A 254 3.21 -19.19 -17.34
C SER A 254 3.58 -19.92 -16.05
N ALA A 255 2.62 -20.53 -15.39
CA ALA A 255 2.84 -21.30 -14.16
C ALA A 255 3.91 -22.41 -14.30
N SER A 256 4.19 -22.86 -15.51
CA SER A 256 5.21 -23.88 -15.81
C SER A 256 6.61 -23.31 -16.10
N ASP A 257 6.75 -21.99 -16.20
CA ASP A 257 8.01 -21.36 -16.70
C ASP A 257 8.37 -20.09 -15.90
N ILE A 258 8.01 -20.04 -14.63
CA ILE A 258 8.43 -18.92 -13.78
C ILE A 258 9.79 -19.16 -13.15
N SER A 259 10.61 -18.11 -13.11
CA SER A 259 11.78 -18.02 -12.23
C SER A 259 11.51 -17.00 -11.13
N VAL A 260 11.93 -17.32 -9.91
CA VAL A 260 11.79 -16.44 -8.74
C VAL A 260 13.16 -16.17 -8.15
N THR A 261 13.61 -14.93 -8.22
CA THR A 261 14.94 -14.53 -7.78
C THR A 261 14.89 -13.45 -6.71
N PRO A 262 15.67 -13.55 -5.62
CA PRO A 262 15.78 -12.49 -4.64
C PRO A 262 16.49 -11.27 -5.25
N ILE A 263 15.93 -10.07 -5.00
CA ILE A 263 16.53 -8.80 -5.43
C ILE A 263 16.98 -7.93 -4.27
N ILE A 264 16.28 -8.00 -3.12
CA ILE A 264 16.69 -7.40 -1.85
C ILE A 264 16.50 -8.47 -0.76
N PRO A 265 17.52 -9.27 -0.46
CA PRO A 265 17.45 -10.26 0.62
C PRO A 265 17.20 -9.59 1.97
N ASN A 266 16.54 -10.31 2.88
CA ASN A 266 16.22 -9.87 4.24
C ASN A 266 15.29 -8.66 4.35
N ALA A 267 14.70 -8.20 3.24
CA ALA A 267 13.70 -7.12 3.28
C ALA A 267 12.44 -7.57 4.02
N THR A 268 11.93 -6.69 4.87
CA THR A 268 10.70 -6.90 5.67
C THR A 268 9.63 -5.84 5.41
N ALA A 269 9.93 -4.88 4.55
CA ALA A 269 8.96 -3.94 4.00
C ALA A 269 9.36 -3.52 2.59
N MET A 270 8.36 -3.15 1.79
CA MET A 270 8.53 -2.75 0.40
C MET A 270 7.59 -1.59 0.06
N ALA A 271 8.09 -0.65 -0.74
CA ALA A 271 7.30 0.33 -1.47
C ALA A 271 7.80 0.42 -2.91
N CYS A 272 6.90 0.66 -3.85
CA CYS A 272 7.25 0.78 -5.27
C CYS A 272 6.76 2.13 -5.80
N ALA A 273 7.64 2.87 -6.47
CA ALA A 273 7.30 4.10 -7.18
C ALA A 273 8.15 4.22 -8.46
N GLY A 274 7.49 4.45 -9.58
CA GLY A 274 8.14 4.50 -10.88
C GLY A 274 8.90 3.20 -11.18
N TYR A 275 10.20 3.32 -11.47
CA TYR A 275 11.09 2.17 -11.73
C TYR A 275 11.98 1.84 -10.53
N LYS A 276 11.54 2.13 -9.31
CA LYS A 276 12.32 1.87 -8.10
C LYS A 276 11.50 1.11 -7.07
N ILE A 277 12.16 0.17 -6.39
CA ILE A 277 11.64 -0.53 -5.22
C ILE A 277 12.47 -0.10 -4.03
N TYR A 278 11.81 0.42 -3.03
CA TYR A 278 12.39 0.84 -1.76
C TYR A 278 12.05 -0.22 -0.71
N ALA A 279 13.02 -0.58 0.11
CA ALA A 279 12.82 -1.58 1.14
C ALA A 279 13.66 -1.26 2.38
N TYR A 280 13.22 -1.76 3.53
CA TYR A 280 14.10 -1.90 4.68
C TYR A 280 14.17 -3.35 5.13
N CYS A 281 15.32 -3.70 5.73
CA CYS A 281 15.61 -5.01 6.27
C CYS A 281 15.66 -4.90 7.80
N SER A 282 14.69 -5.52 8.47
CA SER A 282 14.57 -5.59 9.94
C SER A 282 14.04 -6.97 10.32
N VAL A 283 14.85 -7.98 10.08
CA VAL A 283 14.49 -9.39 10.25
C VAL A 283 14.28 -9.71 11.73
N TYR A 284 13.14 -10.30 12.04
CA TYR A 284 12.82 -10.68 13.41
C TYR A 284 13.78 -11.76 13.93
N GLY A 285 14.30 -11.57 15.14
CA GLY A 285 15.29 -12.46 15.75
C GLY A 285 16.71 -12.28 15.23
N SER A 286 16.97 -11.39 14.25
CA SER A 286 18.32 -11.04 13.82
C SER A 286 18.93 -9.97 14.72
N SER A 287 20.25 -10.05 14.95
CA SER A 287 21.06 -8.99 15.55
C SER A 287 21.63 -8.00 14.54
N ASP A 288 21.36 -8.21 13.24
CA ASP A 288 21.86 -7.35 12.19
C ASP A 288 21.23 -5.94 12.30
N PRO A 289 22.00 -4.89 12.06
CA PRO A 289 21.47 -3.54 12.00
C PRO A 289 20.41 -3.40 10.92
N VAL A 290 19.37 -2.58 11.17
CA VAL A 290 18.41 -2.21 10.13
C VAL A 290 19.12 -1.57 8.96
N SER A 291 18.87 -2.06 7.76
CA SER A 291 19.41 -1.49 6.51
C SER A 291 18.30 -1.10 5.55
N TYR A 292 18.61 -0.17 4.65
CA TYR A 292 17.63 0.40 3.71
C TYR A 292 18.19 0.37 2.30
N HIS A 293 17.36 -0.07 1.36
CA HIS A 293 17.79 -0.34 -0.02
C HIS A 293 16.84 0.27 -1.03
N VAL A 294 17.41 0.70 -2.16
CA VAL A 294 16.66 1.06 -3.37
C VAL A 294 17.16 0.19 -4.49
N TYR A 295 16.25 -0.58 -5.07
CA TYR A 295 16.49 -1.37 -6.27
C TYR A 295 15.95 -0.62 -7.48
N ASN A 296 16.81 -0.36 -8.46
CA ASN A 296 16.41 0.21 -9.73
C ASN A 296 16.04 -0.92 -10.70
N ILE A 297 14.77 -0.95 -11.12
CA ILE A 297 14.20 -2.01 -11.96
C ILE A 297 14.84 -2.03 -13.36
N GLN A 298 15.18 -0.85 -13.91
CA GLN A 298 15.74 -0.73 -15.26
C GLN A 298 17.19 -1.19 -15.34
N SER A 299 18.00 -0.82 -14.35
CA SER A 299 19.43 -1.22 -14.30
C SER A 299 19.66 -2.56 -13.63
N GLY A 300 18.70 -3.07 -12.84
CA GLY A 300 18.85 -4.28 -12.05
C GLY A 300 19.82 -4.13 -10.87
N THR A 301 20.07 -2.91 -10.41
CA THR A 301 21.05 -2.63 -9.36
C THR A 301 20.38 -2.19 -8.06
N SER A 302 20.91 -2.65 -6.92
CA SER A 302 20.51 -2.20 -5.60
C SER A 302 21.57 -1.26 -5.01
N THR A 303 21.10 -0.20 -4.34
CA THR A 303 21.95 0.74 -3.58
C THR A 303 21.42 0.87 -2.17
N GLU A 304 22.32 0.98 -1.20
CA GLU A 304 21.95 1.25 0.19
C GLU A 304 21.81 2.76 0.43
N PHE A 305 20.85 3.15 1.26
CA PHE A 305 20.75 4.50 1.80
C PHE A 305 20.61 4.45 3.32
N LYS A 306 20.93 5.56 4.00
CA LYS A 306 20.96 5.62 5.47
C LYS A 306 20.06 6.76 5.96
N PRO A 307 18.78 6.47 6.25
CA PRO A 307 17.89 7.49 6.80
C PRO A 307 18.29 7.82 8.24
N GLU A 308 18.46 9.12 8.53
CA GLU A 308 18.76 9.56 9.88
C GLU A 308 17.54 9.53 10.79
N GLY A 309 17.73 9.13 12.05
CA GLY A 309 16.73 9.21 13.11
C GLY A 309 15.62 8.15 13.04
N ILE A 310 15.89 6.99 12.46
CA ILE A 310 14.99 5.81 12.45
C ILE A 310 15.71 4.63 13.13
N THR A 311 15.15 4.15 14.23
CA THR A 311 15.66 2.96 14.95
C THR A 311 14.71 1.77 14.77
N PHE A 312 13.40 1.99 14.90
CA PHE A 312 12.38 0.93 14.85
C PHE A 312 11.41 1.21 13.69
N PRO A 313 11.79 0.92 12.42
CA PRO A 313 10.93 1.15 11.28
C PRO A 313 9.67 0.28 11.35
N ALA A 314 8.56 0.85 10.89
CA ALA A 314 7.26 0.20 10.87
C ALA A 314 6.65 0.14 9.48
N ALA A 315 6.86 1.18 8.67
CA ALA A 315 6.38 1.23 7.29
C ALA A 315 7.30 2.11 6.42
N ILE A 316 7.34 1.81 5.14
CA ILE A 316 7.98 2.62 4.12
C ILE A 316 6.97 2.93 3.00
N GLY A 317 6.97 4.16 2.50
CA GLY A 317 6.17 4.59 1.36
C GLY A 317 6.92 5.61 0.52
N VAL A 318 6.55 5.72 -0.73
CA VAL A 318 7.13 6.70 -1.65
C VAL A 318 6.03 7.38 -2.43
N ASP A 319 6.03 8.70 -2.39
CA ASP A 319 5.09 9.49 -3.16
C ASP A 319 5.41 9.34 -4.67
N PRO A 320 4.47 8.87 -5.48
CA PRO A 320 4.74 8.57 -6.88
C PRO A 320 4.97 9.80 -7.76
N LEU A 321 4.63 11.00 -7.28
CA LEU A 321 4.81 12.25 -8.03
C LEU A 321 6.04 13.05 -7.58
N THR A 322 6.31 13.09 -6.26
CA THR A 322 7.44 13.85 -5.72
C THR A 322 8.69 12.99 -5.51
N GLU A 323 8.54 11.66 -5.54
CA GLU A 323 9.55 10.67 -5.16
C GLU A 323 10.07 10.84 -3.72
N ASN A 324 9.39 11.61 -2.88
CA ASN A 324 9.74 11.71 -1.47
C ASN A 324 9.49 10.37 -0.77
N VAL A 325 10.45 9.97 0.07
CA VAL A 325 10.40 8.72 0.81
C VAL A 325 9.89 8.99 2.23
N PHE A 326 8.87 8.26 2.64
CA PHE A 326 8.26 8.33 3.96
C PHE A 326 8.61 7.06 4.72
N ILE A 327 9.18 7.20 5.91
CA ILE A 327 9.47 6.08 6.80
C ILE A 327 8.79 6.35 8.13
N ALA A 328 7.80 5.51 8.45
CA ALA A 328 7.18 5.51 9.77
C ALA A 328 7.97 4.61 10.71
N ALA A 329 8.00 4.99 11.97
CA ALA A 329 8.70 4.26 13.01
C ALA A 329 7.94 4.29 14.34
N TYR A 330 8.19 3.30 15.17
CA TYR A 330 7.75 3.29 16.56
C TYR A 330 8.62 4.25 17.38
N GLN A 331 8.00 4.94 18.33
CA GLN A 331 8.75 5.63 19.38
C GLN A 331 9.25 4.59 20.39
N SER A 332 10.40 4.85 21.01
CA SER A 332 10.94 3.99 22.05
C SER A 332 11.71 4.81 23.08
N ALA A 333 11.29 4.72 24.31
CA ALA A 333 12.01 5.28 25.45
C ALA A 333 13.03 4.30 26.06
N THR A 334 12.90 2.98 25.77
CA THR A 334 13.65 1.88 26.39
C THR A 334 14.60 1.18 25.43
N ASN A 335 14.73 1.65 24.21
CA ASN A 335 15.45 0.99 23.11
C ASN A 335 14.84 -0.37 22.71
N GLU A 336 13.52 -0.51 22.89
CA GLU A 336 12.73 -1.64 22.45
C GLU A 336 11.51 -1.14 21.67
N TYR A 337 10.85 -2.00 20.88
CA TYR A 337 9.62 -1.63 20.19
C TYR A 337 8.50 -1.28 21.19
N ASP A 338 7.93 -0.08 21.09
CA ASP A 338 6.74 0.31 21.83
C ASP A 338 5.51 0.26 20.90
N TRP A 339 4.70 -0.77 21.11
CA TRP A 339 3.51 -1.04 20.30
C TRP A 339 2.25 -0.28 20.77
N SER A 340 2.36 0.53 21.81
CA SER A 340 1.21 1.14 22.48
C SER A 340 1.23 2.67 22.45
N THR A 341 2.34 3.27 22.06
CA THR A 341 2.47 4.72 21.91
C THR A 341 2.36 5.14 20.44
N ASN A 342 2.11 6.42 20.23
CA ASN A 342 2.11 7.02 18.92
C ASN A 342 3.48 6.80 18.25
N GLY A 343 3.44 6.54 16.95
CA GLY A 343 4.62 6.55 16.10
C GLY A 343 4.95 7.94 15.56
N PHE A 344 5.96 7.99 14.75
CA PHE A 344 6.34 9.19 13.99
C PHE A 344 6.73 8.83 12.55
N VAL A 345 6.79 9.83 11.70
CA VAL A 345 7.23 9.70 10.30
C VAL A 345 8.36 10.68 10.05
N ASN A 346 9.45 10.20 9.47
CA ASN A 346 10.44 11.04 8.82
C ASN A 346 10.22 11.04 7.30
N VAL A 347 10.33 12.20 6.69
CA VAL A 347 10.21 12.39 5.25
C VAL A 347 11.58 12.75 4.69
N TYR A 348 11.96 12.07 3.62
CA TYR A 348 13.23 12.27 2.93
C TYR A 348 12.98 12.68 1.48
N SER A 349 13.82 13.58 0.97
CA SER A 349 13.83 13.91 -0.46
C SER A 349 14.27 12.71 -1.32
N PRO A 350 14.12 12.76 -2.66
CA PRO A 350 14.66 11.72 -3.55
C PRO A 350 16.17 11.49 -3.44
N SER A 351 16.91 12.46 -2.87
CA SER A 351 18.35 12.35 -2.54
C SER A 351 18.62 11.90 -1.10
N PHE A 352 17.60 11.43 -0.39
CA PHE A 352 17.64 10.93 0.99
C PHE A 352 18.04 11.93 2.05
N GLN A 353 17.86 13.23 1.79
CA GLN A 353 17.98 14.27 2.81
C GLN A 353 16.67 14.37 3.60
N LYS A 354 16.74 14.34 4.93
CA LYS A 354 15.55 14.52 5.77
C LYS A 354 14.99 15.93 5.61
N ILE A 355 13.71 16.04 5.21
CA ILE A 355 13.03 17.30 4.92
C ILE A 355 11.89 17.61 5.89
N ALA A 356 11.30 16.59 6.53
CA ALA A 356 10.25 16.78 7.52
C ALA A 356 10.22 15.65 8.56
N THR A 357 9.57 15.92 9.69
CA THR A 357 9.21 14.93 10.71
C THR A 357 7.85 15.31 11.30
N PHE A 358 6.99 14.33 11.54
CA PHE A 358 5.69 14.54 12.19
C PHE A 358 5.24 13.29 12.95
N ASP A 359 4.44 13.48 14.00
CA ASP A 359 3.87 12.39 14.77
C ASP A 359 2.69 11.74 14.05
N CYS A 360 2.52 10.43 14.19
CA CYS A 360 1.37 9.69 13.70
C CYS A 360 0.73 8.85 14.81
N GLY A 361 -0.35 8.13 14.49
CA GLY A 361 -1.03 7.26 15.45
C GLY A 361 -0.25 6.00 15.81
N VAL A 362 -0.85 5.16 16.66
CA VAL A 362 -0.27 3.90 17.14
C VAL A 362 -0.27 2.85 16.03
N GLY A 363 0.85 2.13 15.89
CA GLY A 363 1.00 1.06 14.91
C GLY A 363 0.94 1.53 13.45
N PRO A 364 1.80 2.45 13.00
CA PRO A 364 1.80 2.86 11.60
C PRO A 364 2.20 1.68 10.71
N THR A 365 1.41 1.40 9.67
CA THR A 365 1.59 0.21 8.82
C THR A 365 1.70 0.52 7.34
N ARG A 366 1.11 1.65 6.89
CA ARG A 366 1.05 2.00 5.47
C ARG A 366 0.95 3.49 5.23
N PHE A 367 1.20 3.84 3.97
CA PHE A 367 0.99 5.19 3.44
C PHE A 367 0.00 5.13 2.27
N ALA A 368 -0.99 6.01 2.30
CA ALA A 368 -1.92 6.24 1.19
C ALA A 368 -1.76 7.69 0.71
N PHE A 369 -1.18 7.87 -0.48
CA PHE A 369 -0.91 9.19 -1.03
C PHE A 369 -2.20 9.82 -1.57
N ASN A 370 -2.41 11.09 -1.22
CA ASN A 370 -3.59 11.85 -1.62
C ASN A 370 -3.39 12.47 -3.01
N LEU A 371 -3.39 11.62 -4.03
CA LEU A 371 -3.19 12.02 -5.41
C LEU A 371 -4.45 12.64 -5.98
N GLY A 372 -4.35 13.85 -6.48
CA GLY A 372 -5.41 14.60 -7.11
C GLY A 372 -5.05 15.07 -8.52
N SER A 373 -5.83 15.98 -9.03
CA SER A 373 -5.52 16.70 -10.26
C SER A 373 -5.89 18.17 -10.13
N GLU A 374 -5.07 19.04 -10.70
CA GLU A 374 -5.28 20.47 -10.77
C GLU A 374 -5.45 20.90 -12.23
N LYS A 375 -6.37 21.85 -12.46
CA LYS A 375 -6.56 22.48 -13.76
C LYS A 375 -5.66 23.71 -13.86
N ILE A 376 -4.83 23.75 -14.88
CA ILE A 376 -3.98 24.90 -15.20
C ILE A 376 -4.52 25.53 -16.48
N ILE A 377 -4.82 26.83 -16.43
CA ILE A 377 -5.31 27.61 -17.57
C ILE A 377 -4.18 28.56 -17.99
N TYR A 378 -3.77 28.53 -19.25
CA TYR A 378 -2.80 29.43 -19.84
C TYR A 378 -3.45 30.34 -20.88
#